data_044eb5cd0ae6e660764bc221202e9244
#
_entry.id   044eb5cd0ae6e660764bc221202e9244
#
_cell.length_a   1.000
_cell.length_b   1.000
_cell.length_c   1.000
_cell.angle_alpha   90.00
_cell.angle_beta   90.00
_cell.angle_gamma   90.00
#
_symmetry.space_group_name_H-M   'P 1'
#
loop_
_entity.id
_entity.type
_entity.pdbx_description
1 polymer ?
#
loop_
_entity_poly.entity_id
_entity_poly.type
_entity_poly.pdbx_seq_one_letter_code
_entity_poly.pdbx_strand_id
1 'polypeptide(L)'
;MASSRLVTTAFWLSIVLGVLGEMRLEAQSTCPNPPNYELLRQDEDYSYLRDDACRRDPWDSLKYVRLGSRGDSFLTIGGEMREWYEGFRNAIWGVGPQDGNGYLLQRLSVYGDFHVKRRIRFFAQLTSAVEAGRNGGPRPVIDESKLFFVQAFADITAAEGKENSMVMRLGRQEFYFGSGRLVDPREGVNVRLAFDGIALIWKKAQWDVRAFAAKPVLNGTGFFDASPDPGKTFWGVYAVRPLPKIKGGNIDLYYLGLDRKQAVFDKGVGRELRHTVGT
;
A
#
# COMPACT_ATOMS: atom_id res chain seq x y z
N MET A 1 -42.27 -50.39 -47.84
CA MET A 1 -42.54 -49.27 -46.92
C MET A 1 -41.86 -49.42 -45.54
N ALA A 2 -40.68 -50.06 -45.48
CA ALA A 2 -39.99 -50.31 -44.18
C ALA A 2 -38.60 -49.68 -44.09
N SER A 3 -38.15 -48.95 -45.13
CA SER A 3 -36.76 -48.37 -45.12
C SER A 3 -36.68 -46.88 -44.76
N SER A 4 -37.79 -46.17 -44.64
CA SER A 4 -37.76 -44.73 -44.34
C SER A 4 -37.81 -44.37 -42.85
N ARG A 5 -38.16 -45.30 -41.97
CA ARG A 5 -38.22 -45.04 -40.51
C ARG A 5 -36.91 -45.26 -39.77
N LEU A 6 -35.98 -46.03 -40.32
CA LEU A 6 -34.66 -46.28 -39.70
C LEU A 6 -33.65 -45.14 -39.91
N VAL A 7 -33.81 -44.37 -41.01
CA VAL A 7 -32.91 -43.25 -41.30
C VAL A 7 -33.27 -42.01 -40.45
N THR A 8 -34.56 -41.82 -40.12
CA THR A 8 -34.99 -40.67 -39.30
C THR A 8 -34.60 -40.81 -37.82
N THR A 9 -34.63 -42.04 -37.31
CA THR A 9 -34.21 -42.27 -35.90
C THR A 9 -32.71 -42.15 -35.68
N ALA A 10 -31.89 -42.53 -36.66
CA ALA A 10 -30.43 -42.37 -36.59
C ALA A 10 -30.01 -40.90 -36.66
N PHE A 11 -30.74 -40.08 -37.41
CA PHE A 11 -30.43 -38.64 -37.53
C PHE A 11 -30.75 -37.87 -36.23
N TRP A 12 -31.81 -38.18 -35.53
CA TRP A 12 -32.17 -37.56 -34.25
C TRP A 12 -31.24 -38.02 -33.11
N LEU A 13 -30.76 -39.22 -33.13
CA LEU A 13 -29.79 -39.73 -32.12
C LEU A 13 -28.43 -39.06 -32.26
N SER A 14 -27.99 -38.74 -33.49
CA SER A 14 -26.74 -38.04 -33.75
C SER A 14 -26.78 -36.57 -33.34
N ILE A 15 -27.95 -35.90 -33.47
CA ILE A 15 -28.15 -34.52 -33.03
C ILE A 15 -28.20 -34.43 -31.49
N VAL A 16 -28.81 -35.40 -30.82
CA VAL A 16 -28.84 -35.41 -29.34
C VAL A 16 -27.48 -35.72 -28.71
N LEU A 17 -26.67 -36.58 -29.36
CA LEU A 17 -25.30 -36.82 -28.93
C LEU A 17 -24.34 -35.66 -29.23
N GLY A 18 -24.58 -34.86 -30.31
CA GLY A 18 -23.83 -33.66 -30.63
C GLY A 18 -24.10 -32.48 -29.66
N VAL A 19 -25.34 -32.37 -29.17
CA VAL A 19 -25.71 -31.33 -28.20
C VAL A 19 -25.26 -31.67 -26.77
N LEU A 20 -25.05 -32.94 -26.42
CA LEU A 20 -24.51 -33.33 -25.12
C LEU A 20 -22.97 -33.27 -25.06
N GLY A 21 -22.29 -33.11 -26.17
CA GLY A 21 -20.82 -33.02 -26.24
C GLY A 21 -20.20 -31.64 -25.94
N GLU A 22 -21.01 -30.56 -25.86
CA GLU A 22 -20.48 -29.18 -25.65
C GLU A 22 -20.92 -28.51 -24.35
N MET A 23 -21.47 -29.25 -23.38
CA MET A 23 -21.44 -28.76 -22.03
C MET A 23 -20.05 -29.03 -21.41
N ARG A 24 -19.01 -28.36 -21.92
CA ARG A 24 -17.89 -28.04 -21.08
C ARG A 24 -18.46 -27.13 -19.99
N LEU A 25 -18.70 -27.69 -18.81
CA LEU A 25 -18.67 -26.87 -17.61
C LEU A 25 -17.28 -26.19 -17.61
N GLU A 26 -17.18 -24.97 -18.13
CA GLU A 26 -16.16 -24.07 -17.66
C GLU A 26 -16.41 -23.97 -16.17
N ALA A 27 -15.64 -24.72 -15.41
CA ALA A 27 -15.53 -24.50 -13.98
C ALA A 27 -15.09 -23.04 -13.88
N GLN A 28 -16.03 -22.13 -13.57
CA GLN A 28 -15.73 -20.75 -13.28
C GLN A 28 -14.61 -20.81 -12.25
N SER A 29 -13.43 -20.30 -12.62
CA SER A 29 -12.31 -20.30 -11.71
C SER A 29 -12.78 -19.53 -10.49
N THR A 30 -12.92 -20.20 -9.37
CA THR A 30 -13.32 -19.63 -8.07
C THR A 30 -12.25 -18.69 -7.51
N CYS A 31 -11.19 -18.47 -8.28
CA CYS A 31 -10.08 -17.64 -7.88
C CYS A 31 -10.42 -16.16 -7.97
N PRO A 32 -10.19 -15.38 -6.92
CA PRO A 32 -10.27 -13.93 -6.96
C PRO A 32 -9.34 -13.34 -8.01
N ASN A 33 -9.66 -12.14 -8.48
CA ASN A 33 -8.70 -11.38 -9.29
C ASN A 33 -7.50 -11.00 -8.40
N PRO A 34 -6.28 -10.94 -8.97
CA PRO A 34 -5.13 -10.41 -8.28
C PRO A 34 -5.43 -9.00 -7.74
N PRO A 35 -4.93 -8.63 -6.56
CA PRO A 35 -5.07 -7.27 -6.07
C PRO A 35 -4.41 -6.29 -7.04
N ASN A 36 -4.96 -5.07 -7.12
CA ASN A 36 -4.24 -3.98 -7.77
C ASN A 36 -2.97 -3.69 -6.99
N TYR A 37 -1.97 -3.12 -7.66
CA TYR A 37 -0.79 -2.59 -6.97
C TYR A 37 -1.20 -1.35 -6.18
N GLU A 38 -1.19 -1.48 -4.86
CA GLU A 38 -1.58 -0.41 -3.95
C GLU A 38 -0.44 0.59 -3.71
N LEU A 39 -0.79 1.84 -3.42
CA LEU A 39 0.19 2.86 -3.06
C LEU A 39 1.02 2.44 -1.83
N LEU A 40 0.36 1.83 -0.87
CA LEU A 40 0.97 1.26 0.33
C LEU A 40 0.98 -0.26 0.20
N ARG A 41 2.15 -0.84 -0.01
CA ARG A 41 2.32 -2.29 -0.28
C ARG A 41 1.79 -3.19 0.83
N GLN A 42 1.71 -2.70 2.07
CA GLN A 42 1.09 -3.45 3.16
C GLN A 42 -0.43 -3.64 3.02
N ASP A 43 -1.08 -2.94 2.12
CA ASP A 43 -2.52 -3.05 1.89
C ASP A 43 -2.85 -4.10 0.80
N GLU A 44 -1.84 -4.71 0.16
CA GLU A 44 -2.00 -5.80 -0.80
C GLU A 44 -2.23 -7.14 -0.07
N ASP A 45 -3.26 -7.90 -0.47
CA ASP A 45 -3.57 -9.22 0.10
C ASP A 45 -3.42 -10.32 -0.96
N TYR A 46 -2.44 -11.19 -0.76
CA TYR A 46 -2.15 -12.34 -1.60
C TYR A 46 -2.58 -13.68 -0.97
N SER A 47 -3.38 -13.65 0.08
CA SER A 47 -3.82 -14.86 0.81
C SER A 47 -4.62 -15.84 -0.05
N TYR A 48 -5.23 -15.39 -1.15
CA TYR A 48 -5.95 -16.21 -2.11
C TYR A 48 -5.03 -17.23 -2.82
N LEU A 49 -3.72 -16.97 -2.92
CA LEU A 49 -2.72 -17.89 -3.47
C LEU A 49 -2.43 -19.09 -2.54
N ARG A 50 -3.13 -19.17 -1.42
CA ARG A 50 -3.19 -20.39 -0.61
C ARG A 50 -3.70 -21.58 -1.43
N ASP A 51 -4.62 -21.34 -2.35
CA ASP A 51 -5.07 -22.33 -3.33
C ASP A 51 -4.10 -22.36 -4.50
N ASP A 52 -3.43 -23.48 -4.71
CA ASP A 52 -2.47 -23.64 -5.80
C ASP A 52 -3.11 -23.50 -7.18
N ALA A 53 -4.42 -23.78 -7.30
CA ALA A 53 -5.16 -23.59 -8.54
C ALA A 53 -5.29 -22.11 -8.95
N CYS A 54 -5.09 -21.20 -7.99
CA CYS A 54 -5.14 -19.76 -8.23
C CYS A 54 -3.79 -19.15 -8.66
N ARG A 55 -2.72 -19.93 -8.64
CA ARG A 55 -1.39 -19.50 -9.09
C ARG A 55 -1.31 -19.53 -10.60
N ARG A 56 -1.14 -18.36 -11.20
CA ARG A 56 -1.15 -18.16 -12.67
C ARG A 56 0.14 -17.51 -13.19
N ASP A 57 0.89 -16.87 -12.31
CA ASP A 57 2.09 -16.10 -12.60
C ASP A 57 3.31 -16.77 -11.94
N PRO A 58 4.50 -16.81 -12.59
CA PRO A 58 5.73 -17.30 -11.97
C PRO A 58 6.07 -16.62 -10.63
N TRP A 59 5.70 -15.36 -10.45
CA TRP A 59 5.91 -14.59 -9.24
C TRP A 59 4.98 -14.96 -8.08
N ASP A 60 3.88 -15.68 -8.35
CA ASP A 60 2.91 -16.07 -7.33
C ASP A 60 3.54 -16.97 -6.26
N SER A 61 4.59 -17.70 -6.59
CA SER A 61 5.37 -18.50 -5.65
C SER A 61 6.08 -17.65 -4.58
N LEU A 62 6.47 -16.42 -4.92
CA LEU A 62 7.05 -15.44 -3.98
C LEU A 62 5.98 -14.64 -3.24
N LYS A 63 4.81 -14.46 -3.86
CA LYS A 63 3.68 -13.74 -3.25
C LYS A 63 3.01 -14.54 -2.14
N TYR A 64 3.14 -15.87 -2.15
CA TYR A 64 2.61 -16.72 -1.10
C TYR A 64 3.53 -17.92 -0.84
N VAL A 65 4.55 -17.72 0.00
CA VAL A 65 5.45 -18.76 0.49
C VAL A 65 4.83 -19.37 1.74
N ARG A 66 4.37 -20.61 1.65
CA ARG A 66 3.78 -21.32 2.80
C ARG A 66 4.85 -21.61 3.84
N LEU A 67 4.52 -21.36 5.10
CA LEU A 67 5.36 -21.65 6.23
C LEU A 67 4.66 -22.61 7.18
N GLY A 68 5.30 -23.75 7.42
CA GLY A 68 4.72 -24.84 8.22
C GLY A 68 3.71 -25.70 7.46
N SER A 69 3.38 -26.85 8.04
CA SER A 69 2.56 -27.91 7.42
C SER A 69 1.07 -27.53 7.28
N ARG A 70 0.58 -26.59 8.07
CA ARG A 70 -0.85 -26.19 8.06
C ARG A 70 -1.15 -25.03 7.10
N GLY A 71 -0.13 -24.34 6.58
CA GLY A 71 -0.29 -23.21 5.66
C GLY A 71 -1.09 -22.02 6.23
N ASP A 72 -1.18 -21.92 7.56
CA ASP A 72 -1.83 -20.80 8.26
C ASP A 72 -0.85 -19.65 8.54
N SER A 73 0.43 -19.87 8.27
CA SER A 73 1.48 -18.88 8.27
C SER A 73 2.10 -18.81 6.88
N PHE A 74 2.40 -17.62 6.41
CA PHE A 74 2.98 -17.41 5.09
C PHE A 74 3.83 -16.13 5.04
N LEU A 75 4.68 -16.07 4.04
CA LEU A 75 5.49 -14.90 3.71
C LEU A 75 5.16 -14.45 2.29
N THR A 76 4.90 -13.17 2.11
CA THR A 76 4.85 -12.51 0.82
C THR A 76 6.14 -11.73 0.63
N ILE A 77 6.77 -11.88 -0.54
CA ILE A 77 7.94 -11.11 -0.94
C ILE A 77 7.58 -10.34 -2.20
N GLY A 78 7.91 -9.07 -2.23
CA GLY A 78 7.70 -8.21 -3.38
C GLY A 78 8.66 -7.04 -3.40
N GLY A 79 8.54 -6.22 -4.44
CA GLY A 79 9.38 -5.04 -4.59
C GLY A 79 8.88 -4.15 -5.71
N GLU A 80 9.49 -2.98 -5.81
CA GLU A 80 9.25 -2.02 -6.87
C GLU A 80 10.54 -1.29 -7.24
N MET A 81 10.65 -0.88 -8.48
CA MET A 81 11.70 -0.02 -8.98
C MET A 81 11.06 1.16 -9.71
N ARG A 82 11.53 2.37 -9.39
CA ARG A 82 11.13 3.59 -10.06
C ARG A 82 12.35 4.34 -10.55
N GLU A 83 12.36 4.64 -11.82
CA GLU A 83 13.30 5.57 -12.46
C GLU A 83 12.51 6.80 -12.87
N TRP A 84 12.96 7.97 -12.41
CA TRP A 84 12.28 9.23 -12.69
C TRP A 84 13.29 10.29 -13.08
N TYR A 85 13.23 10.75 -14.34
CA TYR A 85 14.02 11.86 -14.80
C TYR A 85 13.25 13.17 -14.66
N GLU A 86 13.85 14.15 -14.02
CA GLU A 86 13.30 15.50 -13.87
C GLU A 86 14.19 16.52 -14.59
N GLY A 87 13.60 17.31 -15.47
CA GLY A 87 14.25 18.46 -16.12
C GLY A 87 13.39 19.70 -16.00
N PHE A 88 13.94 20.77 -15.47
CA PHE A 88 13.22 22.02 -15.28
C PHE A 88 13.86 23.15 -16.07
N ARG A 89 13.02 24.02 -16.65
CA ARG A 89 13.41 25.33 -17.13
C ARG A 89 12.72 26.37 -16.26
N ASN A 90 13.47 27.36 -15.80
CA ASN A 90 12.98 28.43 -14.92
C ASN A 90 12.32 27.86 -13.64
N ALA A 91 12.94 26.85 -13.02
CA ALA A 91 12.47 26.33 -11.73
C ALA A 91 12.25 27.47 -10.73
N ILE A 92 11.22 27.37 -9.89
CA ILE A 92 10.84 28.41 -8.93
C ILE A 92 10.68 29.79 -9.61
N TRP A 93 9.98 29.81 -10.78
CA TRP A 93 9.77 31.06 -11.57
C TRP A 93 11.07 31.75 -12.02
N GLY A 94 12.16 31.00 -12.14
CA GLY A 94 13.48 31.53 -12.49
C GLY A 94 14.23 32.19 -11.32
N VAL A 95 13.73 32.05 -10.10
CA VAL A 95 14.39 32.61 -8.90
C VAL A 95 15.42 31.59 -8.36
N GLY A 96 16.63 32.09 -8.06
CA GLY A 96 17.72 31.28 -7.51
C GLY A 96 18.50 30.49 -8.57
N PRO A 97 19.41 29.58 -8.15
CA PRO A 97 20.18 28.74 -9.04
C PRO A 97 19.28 27.83 -9.89
N GLN A 98 19.55 27.80 -11.20
CA GLN A 98 18.80 26.98 -12.12
C GLN A 98 19.56 25.68 -12.42
N ASP A 99 18.83 24.57 -12.46
CA ASP A 99 19.34 23.26 -12.86
C ASP A 99 18.90 22.96 -14.28
N GLY A 100 19.72 23.32 -15.27
CA GLY A 100 19.43 23.12 -16.67
C GLY A 100 19.75 21.72 -17.19
N ASN A 101 20.45 20.89 -16.43
CA ASN A 101 20.90 19.56 -16.86
C ASN A 101 19.83 18.48 -16.68
N GLY A 102 18.92 18.70 -15.74
CA GLY A 102 18.04 17.68 -15.24
C GLY A 102 18.80 16.66 -14.35
N TYR A 103 18.06 15.76 -13.73
CA TYR A 103 18.62 14.76 -12.83
C TYR A 103 17.75 13.50 -12.81
N LEU A 104 18.37 12.38 -12.45
CA LEU A 104 17.71 11.10 -12.31
C LEU A 104 17.46 10.80 -10.84
N LEU A 105 16.23 10.41 -10.52
CA LEU A 105 15.82 9.87 -9.22
C LEU A 105 15.52 8.39 -9.38
N GLN A 106 16.29 7.55 -8.69
CA GLN A 106 16.07 6.11 -8.66
C GLN A 106 15.58 5.70 -7.28
N ARG A 107 14.51 4.91 -7.23
CA ARG A 107 14.01 4.29 -5.99
C ARG A 107 13.81 2.80 -6.21
N LEU A 108 14.52 2.01 -5.41
CA LEU A 108 14.37 0.55 -5.37
C LEU A 108 13.87 0.15 -3.98
N SER A 109 12.77 -0.59 -3.94
CA SER A 109 12.20 -1.11 -2.69
C SER A 109 12.02 -2.62 -2.77
N VAL A 110 12.27 -3.30 -1.66
CA VAL A 110 11.95 -4.72 -1.45
C VAL A 110 11.20 -4.85 -0.14
N TYR A 111 10.12 -5.65 -0.13
CA TYR A 111 9.37 -5.87 1.10
C TYR A 111 9.16 -7.35 1.38
N GLY A 112 9.03 -7.65 2.67
CA GLY A 112 8.57 -8.91 3.20
C GLY A 112 7.37 -8.70 4.12
N ASP A 113 6.32 -9.49 3.92
CA ASP A 113 5.10 -9.48 4.70
C ASP A 113 4.87 -10.87 5.31
N PHE A 114 5.19 -11.00 6.59
CA PHE A 114 5.16 -12.27 7.29
C PHE A 114 3.94 -12.39 8.19
N HIS A 115 3.03 -13.29 7.84
CA HIS A 115 1.84 -13.62 8.60
C HIS A 115 2.06 -14.86 9.47
N VAL A 116 1.92 -14.68 10.78
CA VAL A 116 1.99 -15.77 11.77
C VAL A 116 0.57 -16.08 12.20
N LYS A 117 0.03 -17.17 11.66
CA LYS A 117 -1.37 -17.54 11.81
C LYS A 117 -2.27 -16.35 11.42
N ARG A 118 -3.36 -16.11 12.21
CA ARG A 118 -4.31 -15.03 11.92
C ARG A 118 -4.12 -13.78 12.76
N ARG A 119 -3.22 -13.80 13.75
CA ARG A 119 -3.18 -12.76 14.78
C ARG A 119 -1.99 -11.85 14.75
N ILE A 120 -0.89 -12.30 14.18
CA ILE A 120 0.37 -11.55 14.19
C ILE A 120 0.86 -11.43 12.76
N ARG A 121 1.27 -10.23 12.39
CA ARG A 121 1.89 -9.92 11.11
C ARG A 121 3.11 -9.05 11.35
N PHE A 122 4.17 -9.31 10.62
CA PHE A 122 5.35 -8.46 10.55
C PHE A 122 5.52 -8.00 9.11
N PHE A 123 5.63 -6.72 8.91
CA PHE A 123 5.88 -6.12 7.61
C PHE A 123 7.17 -5.31 7.66
N ALA A 124 8.04 -5.49 6.67
CA ALA A 124 9.24 -4.68 6.52
C ALA A 124 9.45 -4.34 5.04
N GLN A 125 9.68 -3.07 4.74
CA GLN A 125 10.01 -2.56 3.41
C GLN A 125 11.31 -1.78 3.49
N LEU A 126 12.34 -2.33 2.85
CA LEU A 126 13.65 -1.73 2.71
C LEU A 126 13.71 -0.97 1.39
N THR A 127 14.18 0.27 1.43
CA THR A 127 14.22 1.16 0.28
C THR A 127 15.60 1.77 0.12
N SER A 128 16.06 1.83 -1.12
CA SER A 128 17.20 2.65 -1.56
C SER A 128 16.66 3.75 -2.46
N ALA A 129 16.93 4.99 -2.12
CA ALA A 129 16.60 6.18 -2.92
C ALA A 129 17.88 6.95 -3.20
N VAL A 130 18.24 7.11 -4.46
CA VAL A 130 19.45 7.80 -4.89
C VAL A 130 19.12 8.83 -5.96
N GLU A 131 19.91 9.89 -5.99
CA GLU A 131 19.84 10.97 -6.97
C GLU A 131 21.16 11.04 -7.74
N ALA A 132 21.09 11.35 -9.04
CA ALA A 132 22.26 11.57 -9.87
C ALA A 132 22.04 12.72 -10.85
N GLY A 133 23.00 13.63 -10.93
CA GLY A 133 23.08 14.65 -11.96
C GLY A 133 22.58 16.04 -11.57
N ARG A 134 22.00 16.21 -10.38
CA ARG A 134 21.52 17.51 -9.89
C ARG A 134 22.66 18.45 -9.56
N ASN A 135 22.61 19.66 -10.09
CA ASN A 135 23.54 20.71 -9.72
C ASN A 135 23.35 21.11 -8.24
N GLY A 136 24.44 21.04 -7.45
CA GLY A 136 24.36 21.29 -6.01
C GLY A 136 24.01 20.07 -5.16
N GLY A 137 23.86 18.90 -5.76
CA GLY A 137 23.59 17.63 -5.09
C GLY A 137 22.12 17.43 -4.69
N PRO A 138 21.82 16.31 -4.02
CA PRO A 138 20.47 15.94 -3.64
C PRO A 138 19.83 16.94 -2.66
N ARG A 139 18.54 17.20 -2.83
CA ARG A 139 17.77 18.01 -1.86
C ARG A 139 17.65 17.22 -0.54
N PRO A 140 17.97 17.84 0.58
CA PRO A 140 17.89 17.17 1.87
C PRO A 140 16.50 16.55 2.12
N VAL A 141 16.46 15.35 2.69
CA VAL A 141 15.26 14.66 3.18
C VAL A 141 14.31 14.14 2.08
N ILE A 142 14.46 14.55 0.82
CA ILE A 142 13.50 14.20 -0.24
C ILE A 142 14.10 13.51 -1.46
N ASP A 143 15.38 13.74 -1.79
CA ASP A 143 15.98 13.18 -3.00
C ASP A 143 16.78 11.88 -2.72
N GLU A 144 17.50 11.83 -1.61
CA GLU A 144 18.42 10.74 -1.32
C GLU A 144 18.30 10.20 0.11
N SER A 145 18.28 8.89 0.22
CA SER A 145 18.58 8.08 1.41
C SER A 145 19.04 6.71 0.90
N LYS A 146 20.32 6.39 1.04
CA LYS A 146 20.93 5.27 0.32
C LYS A 146 20.38 3.92 0.70
N LEU A 147 19.99 3.73 1.96
CA LEU A 147 19.29 2.53 2.40
C LEU A 147 18.61 2.77 3.74
N PHE A 148 17.31 2.55 3.79
CA PHE A 148 16.51 2.76 5.00
C PHE A 148 15.25 1.90 5.00
N PHE A 149 14.70 1.63 6.18
CA PHE A 149 13.36 1.08 6.27
C PHE A 149 12.34 2.21 6.13
N VAL A 150 11.58 2.21 5.03
CA VAL A 150 10.43 3.11 4.89
C VAL A 150 9.27 2.60 5.74
N GLN A 151 9.16 1.28 5.90
CA GLN A 151 8.21 0.64 6.83
C GLN A 151 8.89 -0.53 7.56
N ALA A 152 8.59 -0.66 8.84
CA ALA A 152 8.98 -1.81 9.67
C ALA A 152 8.06 -1.85 10.90
N PHE A 153 7.03 -2.70 10.87
CA PHE A 153 6.02 -2.74 11.93
C PHE A 153 5.52 -4.17 12.22
N ALA A 154 4.90 -4.29 13.37
CA ALA A 154 4.13 -5.47 13.76
C ALA A 154 2.66 -5.12 13.92
N ASP A 155 1.77 -5.96 13.39
CA ASP A 155 0.33 -5.92 13.61
C ASP A 155 -0.10 -7.02 14.56
N ILE A 156 -0.94 -6.66 15.53
CA ILE A 156 -1.59 -7.59 16.46
C ILE A 156 -3.09 -7.46 16.25
N THR A 157 -3.71 -8.54 15.75
CA THR A 157 -5.16 -8.60 15.53
C THR A 157 -5.86 -8.96 16.84
N ALA A 158 -6.54 -7.99 17.44
CA ALA A 158 -7.30 -8.17 18.69
C ALA A 158 -8.69 -8.76 18.44
N ALA A 159 -9.33 -8.38 17.31
CA ALA A 159 -10.62 -8.93 16.90
C ALA A 159 -10.61 -9.18 15.38
N GLU A 160 -11.19 -10.30 14.96
CA GLU A 160 -11.37 -10.66 13.56
C GLU A 160 -12.77 -11.26 13.36
N GLY A 161 -13.59 -10.65 12.53
CA GLY A 161 -14.92 -11.10 12.16
C GLY A 161 -15.39 -10.46 10.87
N LYS A 162 -16.50 -10.93 10.31
CA LYS A 162 -17.02 -10.45 9.01
C LYS A 162 -17.27 -8.93 8.99
N GLU A 163 -17.76 -8.38 10.09
CA GLU A 163 -18.16 -6.96 10.19
C GLU A 163 -17.39 -6.19 11.28
N ASN A 164 -16.42 -6.81 11.92
CA ASN A 164 -15.65 -6.18 12.98
C ASN A 164 -14.23 -6.74 12.98
N SER A 165 -13.26 -5.87 12.75
CA SER A 165 -11.84 -6.20 12.91
C SER A 165 -11.15 -5.07 13.64
N MET A 166 -10.20 -5.42 14.50
CA MET A 166 -9.37 -4.46 15.24
C MET A 166 -7.93 -4.93 15.23
N VAL A 167 -7.06 -4.07 14.71
CA VAL A 167 -5.62 -4.30 14.60
C VAL A 167 -4.87 -3.18 15.31
N MET A 168 -3.93 -3.56 16.15
CA MET A 168 -2.96 -2.64 16.73
C MET A 168 -1.65 -2.78 15.95
N ARG A 169 -1.17 -1.68 15.38
CA ARG A 169 0.10 -1.58 14.64
C ARG A 169 1.13 -0.82 15.45
N LEU A 170 2.33 -1.38 15.55
CA LEU A 170 3.46 -0.82 16.28
C LEU A 170 4.69 -0.78 15.39
N GLY A 171 5.34 0.37 15.26
CA GLY A 171 6.57 0.52 14.51
C GLY A 171 6.53 1.63 13.46
N ARG A 172 7.45 1.53 12.50
CA ARG A 172 7.56 2.48 11.38
C ARG A 172 6.54 2.15 10.31
N GLN A 173 5.73 3.14 9.94
CA GLN A 173 4.61 2.98 9.02
C GLN A 173 4.38 4.25 8.21
N GLU A 174 3.78 4.10 7.05
CA GLU A 174 3.30 5.21 6.24
C GLU A 174 1.82 5.44 6.49
N PHE A 175 1.38 6.69 6.43
CA PHE A 175 -0.02 7.07 6.52
C PHE A 175 -0.49 7.69 5.20
N TYR A 176 -1.65 7.24 4.75
CA TYR A 176 -2.40 7.82 3.65
C TYR A 176 -3.86 7.93 4.06
N PHE A 177 -4.38 9.15 4.16
CA PHE A 177 -5.76 9.38 4.60
C PHE A 177 -6.55 10.17 3.55
N GLY A 178 -7.76 9.68 3.28
CA GLY A 178 -8.67 10.30 2.31
C GLY A 178 -8.04 10.41 0.91
N SER A 179 -8.03 11.61 0.35
CA SER A 179 -7.40 11.91 -0.94
C SER A 179 -5.92 12.31 -0.85
N GLY A 180 -5.25 12.08 0.29
CA GLY A 180 -3.84 12.41 0.49
C GLY A 180 -3.52 13.90 0.66
N ARG A 181 -4.53 14.77 0.80
CA ARG A 181 -4.28 16.23 0.87
C ARG A 181 -3.62 16.69 2.16
N LEU A 182 -3.93 16.05 3.29
CA LEU A 182 -3.39 16.43 4.60
C LEU A 182 -2.32 15.44 5.09
N VAL A 183 -2.52 14.16 4.82
CA VAL A 183 -1.63 13.08 5.24
C VAL A 183 -1.37 12.17 4.06
N ASP A 184 -0.14 12.18 3.59
CA ASP A 184 0.30 11.52 2.36
C ASP A 184 1.75 11.03 2.52
N PRO A 185 2.12 9.84 2.02
CA PRO A 185 3.49 9.32 2.08
C PRO A 185 4.47 10.06 1.17
N ARG A 186 4.01 11.07 0.42
CA ARG A 186 4.80 11.83 -0.55
C ARG A 186 5.34 10.97 -1.68
N GLU A 187 4.45 10.30 -2.41
CA GLU A 187 4.86 9.45 -3.54
C GLU A 187 5.64 10.21 -4.63
N GLY A 188 5.35 11.50 -4.82
CA GLY A 188 6.01 12.34 -5.82
C GLY A 188 7.50 12.56 -5.62
N VAL A 189 8.01 12.47 -4.38
CA VAL A 189 9.45 12.61 -4.09
C VAL A 189 10.15 11.26 -4.03
N ASN A 190 11.49 11.24 -4.03
CA ASN A 190 12.25 10.01 -4.04
C ASN A 190 12.26 9.31 -2.68
N VAL A 191 12.39 10.08 -1.59
CA VAL A 191 12.34 9.59 -0.22
C VAL A 191 10.95 9.82 0.37
N ARG A 192 10.20 8.74 0.62
CA ARG A 192 8.83 8.80 1.14
C ARG A 192 8.80 9.16 2.63
N LEU A 193 7.68 9.71 3.06
CA LEU A 193 7.46 10.12 4.45
C LEU A 193 6.88 8.95 5.27
N ALA A 194 7.59 8.55 6.30
CA ALA A 194 7.16 7.56 7.26
C ALA A 194 7.03 8.14 8.67
N PHE A 195 6.41 7.37 9.57
CA PHE A 195 6.17 7.72 10.95
C PHE A 195 6.50 6.55 11.87
N ASP A 196 7.21 6.81 12.94
CA ASP A 196 7.45 5.84 14.02
C ASP A 196 6.41 6.03 15.13
N GLY A 197 5.62 5.00 15.41
CA GLY A 197 4.56 5.12 16.42
C GLY A 197 3.61 3.93 16.50
N ILE A 198 2.43 4.22 17.03
CA ILE A 198 1.34 3.27 17.21
C ILE A 198 0.12 3.72 16.41
N ALA A 199 -0.60 2.75 15.83
CA ALA A 199 -1.91 2.97 15.24
C ALA A 199 -2.89 1.87 15.68
N LEU A 200 -4.14 2.26 15.92
CA LEU A 200 -5.27 1.37 16.08
C LEU A 200 -6.14 1.47 14.84
N ILE A 201 -6.31 0.36 14.13
CA ILE A 201 -7.11 0.25 12.91
C ILE A 201 -8.35 -0.55 13.25
N TRP A 202 -9.50 0.09 13.20
CA TRP A 202 -10.77 -0.53 13.56
C TRP A 202 -11.75 -0.42 12.40
N LYS A 203 -12.20 -1.58 11.92
CA LYS A 203 -13.24 -1.68 10.90
C LYS A 203 -14.48 -2.28 11.54
N LYS A 204 -15.60 -1.58 11.46
CA LYS A 204 -16.89 -2.06 11.96
C LYS A 204 -18.02 -1.66 11.02
N ALA A 205 -18.76 -2.65 10.54
CA ALA A 205 -19.77 -2.46 9.51
C ALA A 205 -19.15 -1.71 8.29
N GLN A 206 -19.59 -0.48 8.04
CA GLN A 206 -19.08 0.35 6.93
C GLN A 206 -18.03 1.39 7.36
N TRP A 207 -17.63 1.42 8.63
CA TRP A 207 -16.64 2.37 9.13
C TRP A 207 -15.23 1.78 9.09
N ASP A 208 -14.28 2.54 8.56
CA ASP A 208 -12.84 2.34 8.73
C ASP A 208 -12.32 3.50 9.59
N VAL A 209 -11.86 3.20 10.80
CA VAL A 209 -11.40 4.19 11.78
C VAL A 209 -9.95 3.91 12.11
N ARG A 210 -9.10 4.92 12.01
CA ARG A 210 -7.69 4.85 12.38
C ARG A 210 -7.39 5.91 13.43
N ALA A 211 -6.99 5.47 14.63
CA ALA A 211 -6.46 6.34 15.68
C ALA A 211 -4.95 6.11 15.78
N PHE A 212 -4.17 7.16 15.93
CA PHE A 212 -2.71 7.04 15.92
C PHE A 212 -2.01 8.09 16.78
N ALA A 213 -0.79 7.75 17.19
CA ALA A 213 0.18 8.69 17.78
C ALA A 213 1.56 8.31 17.30
N ALA A 214 2.28 9.24 16.65
CA ALA A 214 3.51 8.94 15.96
C ALA A 214 4.44 10.16 15.86
N LYS A 215 5.68 9.92 15.51
CA LYS A 215 6.66 10.93 15.15
C LYS A 215 7.04 10.77 13.68
N PRO A 216 7.07 11.86 12.88
CA PRO A 216 7.63 11.79 11.54
C PRO A 216 9.08 11.29 11.56
N VAL A 217 9.48 10.54 10.55
CA VAL A 217 10.85 10.07 10.41
C VAL A 217 11.68 11.12 9.67
N LEU A 218 12.84 11.42 10.22
CA LEU A 218 13.89 12.17 9.56
C LEU A 218 14.84 11.18 8.88
N ASN A 219 14.97 11.29 7.57
CA ASN A 219 15.91 10.50 6.78
C ASN A 219 17.18 11.31 6.56
N GLY A 220 18.33 10.72 6.86
CA GLY A 220 19.61 11.21 6.36
C GLY A 220 19.87 10.71 4.94
N THR A 221 21.01 11.06 4.38
CA THR A 221 21.42 10.62 3.02
C THR A 221 22.23 9.33 3.02
N GLY A 222 22.51 8.77 4.18
CA GLY A 222 23.37 7.61 4.36
C GLY A 222 22.64 6.27 4.39
N PHE A 223 23.19 5.35 5.17
CA PHE A 223 22.66 3.99 5.37
C PHE A 223 22.11 3.87 6.78
N PHE A 224 20.83 3.49 6.92
CA PHE A 224 20.17 3.26 8.20
C PHE A 224 20.27 4.43 9.20
N ASP A 225 20.33 5.66 8.70
CA ASP A 225 20.42 6.88 9.48
C ASP A 225 19.07 7.57 9.71
N ALA A 226 17.98 6.89 9.34
CA ALA A 226 16.62 7.35 9.55
C ALA A 226 16.19 7.19 11.01
N SER A 227 15.71 8.26 11.64
CA SER A 227 15.30 8.29 13.05
C SER A 227 14.01 9.12 13.26
N PRO A 228 13.24 8.86 14.33
CA PRO A 228 12.06 9.68 14.64
C PRO A 228 12.48 11.11 14.98
N ASP A 229 11.75 12.09 14.43
CA ASP A 229 11.97 13.53 14.71
C ASP A 229 11.67 13.83 16.19
N PRO A 230 12.65 14.19 17.03
CA PRO A 230 12.42 14.48 18.44
C PRO A 230 11.65 15.78 18.66
N GLY A 231 11.60 16.62 17.64
CA GLY A 231 10.94 17.93 17.66
C GLY A 231 9.49 17.93 17.21
N LYS A 232 8.98 16.77 16.72
CA LYS A 232 7.61 16.69 16.20
C LYS A 232 6.85 15.51 16.79
N THR A 233 5.56 15.71 17.05
CA THR A 233 4.61 14.66 17.39
C THR A 233 3.33 14.89 16.60
N PHE A 234 2.81 13.81 16.00
CA PHE A 234 1.60 13.82 15.19
C PHE A 234 0.65 12.75 15.71
N TRP A 235 -0.61 13.13 15.94
CA TRP A 235 -1.63 12.21 16.46
C TRP A 235 -2.99 12.55 15.86
N GLY A 236 -3.92 11.62 15.96
CA GLY A 236 -5.27 11.91 15.50
C GLY A 236 -6.16 10.69 15.41
N VAL A 237 -7.36 10.97 14.92
CA VAL A 237 -8.35 9.98 14.52
C VAL A 237 -8.85 10.35 13.14
N TYR A 238 -8.88 9.37 12.25
CA TYR A 238 -9.43 9.50 10.90
C TYR A 238 -10.45 8.39 10.66
N ALA A 239 -11.67 8.74 10.31
CA ALA A 239 -12.77 7.81 10.09
C ALA A 239 -13.35 8.00 8.69
N VAL A 240 -13.49 6.91 7.95
CA VAL A 240 -14.07 6.89 6.60
C VAL A 240 -15.29 6.01 6.58
N ARG A 241 -16.33 6.48 5.89
CA ARG A 241 -17.53 5.70 5.61
C ARG A 241 -17.95 5.86 4.16
N PRO A 242 -18.07 4.77 3.38
CA PRO A 242 -18.64 4.81 2.05
C PRO A 242 -20.08 5.30 2.05
N LEU A 243 -20.46 6.04 1.03
CA LEU A 243 -21.83 6.50 0.81
C LEU A 243 -22.53 5.56 -0.20
N PRO A 244 -23.41 4.64 0.23
CA PRO A 244 -23.95 3.57 -0.64
C PRO A 244 -24.70 4.08 -1.87
N LYS A 245 -25.25 5.30 -1.80
CA LYS A 245 -26.02 5.92 -2.88
C LYS A 245 -25.16 6.69 -3.90
N ILE A 246 -23.87 6.88 -3.63
CA ILE A 246 -22.95 7.65 -4.47
C ILE A 246 -21.79 6.75 -4.83
N LYS A 247 -21.71 6.30 -6.10
CA LYS A 247 -20.64 5.43 -6.57
C LYS A 247 -19.26 6.09 -6.34
N GLY A 248 -18.40 5.44 -5.55
CA GLY A 248 -17.09 5.96 -5.18
C GLY A 248 -17.12 7.12 -4.18
N GLY A 249 -18.29 7.50 -3.66
CA GLY A 249 -18.42 8.54 -2.65
C GLY A 249 -18.11 8.02 -1.25
N ASN A 250 -17.36 8.82 -0.49
CA ASN A 250 -17.08 8.59 0.93
C ASN A 250 -17.39 9.85 1.73
N ILE A 251 -17.65 9.68 3.01
CA ILE A 251 -17.59 10.76 3.99
C ILE A 251 -16.40 10.49 4.92
N ASP A 252 -15.57 11.48 5.09
CA ASP A 252 -14.39 11.46 5.94
C ASP A 252 -14.63 12.37 7.15
N LEU A 253 -14.32 11.88 8.34
CA LEU A 253 -14.36 12.66 9.59
C LEU A 253 -12.99 12.56 10.23
N TYR A 254 -12.38 13.68 10.59
CA TYR A 254 -11.06 13.62 11.18
C TYR A 254 -10.82 14.70 12.26
N TYR A 255 -9.96 14.31 13.18
CA TYR A 255 -9.25 15.19 14.08
C TYR A 255 -7.75 14.88 13.99
N LEU A 256 -6.93 15.89 13.71
CA LEU A 256 -5.47 15.78 13.60
C LEU A 256 -4.82 16.79 14.53
N GLY A 257 -3.85 16.35 15.32
CA GLY A 257 -3.03 17.16 16.20
C GLY A 257 -1.56 17.10 15.77
N LEU A 258 -0.89 18.24 15.76
CA LEU A 258 0.53 18.37 15.45
C LEU A 258 1.20 19.30 16.46
N ASP A 259 2.23 18.81 17.15
CA ASP A 259 3.14 19.60 17.96
C ASP A 259 4.51 19.68 17.28
N ARG A 260 4.99 20.88 17.02
CA ARG A 260 6.34 21.17 16.54
C ARG A 260 7.05 22.08 17.52
N LYS A 261 8.12 21.59 18.14
CA LYS A 261 8.90 22.37 19.11
C LYS A 261 9.53 23.62 18.51
N GLN A 262 9.97 23.51 17.25
CA GLN A 262 10.60 24.58 16.50
C GLN A 262 9.95 24.66 15.11
N ALA A 263 8.90 25.46 14.97
CA ALA A 263 8.27 25.78 13.71
C ALA A 263 8.82 27.11 13.21
N VAL A 264 9.14 27.20 11.92
CA VAL A 264 9.59 28.43 11.27
C VAL A 264 8.37 29.16 10.74
N PHE A 265 8.23 30.41 11.11
CA PHE A 265 7.21 31.35 10.67
C PHE A 265 7.90 32.58 10.04
N ASP A 266 7.18 33.39 9.31
CA ASP A 266 7.72 34.62 8.67
C ASP A 266 8.44 35.55 9.64
N LYS A 267 7.98 35.61 10.89
CA LYS A 267 8.51 36.49 11.93
C LYS A 267 9.45 35.81 12.92
N GLY A 268 9.83 34.56 12.70
CA GLY A 268 10.76 33.84 13.59
C GLY A 268 10.45 32.37 13.80
N VAL A 269 11.08 31.82 14.83
CA VAL A 269 10.94 30.41 15.20
C VAL A 269 10.21 30.30 16.54
N GLY A 270 9.25 29.39 16.64
CA GLY A 270 8.49 29.17 17.86
C GLY A 270 7.86 27.78 17.92
N ARG A 271 7.24 27.45 19.04
CA ARG A 271 6.46 26.20 19.14
C ARG A 271 5.13 26.38 18.42
N GLU A 272 4.74 25.36 17.69
CA GLU A 272 3.43 25.25 17.08
C GLU A 272 2.68 24.07 17.69
N LEU A 273 1.47 24.33 18.19
CA LEU A 273 0.48 23.30 18.52
C LEU A 273 -0.75 23.53 17.65
N ARG A 274 -0.99 22.62 16.71
CA ARG A 274 -2.07 22.73 15.73
C ARG A 274 -3.10 21.64 15.96
N HIS A 275 -4.37 22.02 15.92
CA HIS A 275 -5.51 21.11 15.92
C HIS A 275 -6.32 21.35 14.65
N THR A 276 -6.63 20.28 13.92
CA THR A 276 -7.39 20.34 12.67
C THR A 276 -8.55 19.37 12.77
N VAL A 277 -9.76 19.86 12.57
CA VAL A 277 -10.98 19.09 12.48
C VAL A 277 -11.58 19.30 11.10
N GLY A 278 -12.11 18.25 10.53
CA GLY A 278 -12.76 18.37 9.22
C GLY A 278 -13.57 17.16 8.80
N THR A 279 -14.21 17.35 7.67
CA THR A 279 -15.03 16.37 7.00
C THR A 279 -14.81 16.46 5.49
#